data_97fc136fea711e7750fc1488f31ff0db
#
_entry.id   97fc136fea711e7750fc1488f31ff0db
#
_cell.length_a   1.000
_cell.length_b   1.000
_cell.length_c   1.000
_cell.angle_alpha   90.00
_cell.angle_beta   90.00
_cell.angle_gamma   90.00
#
_symmetry.space_group_name_H-M   'P 1'
#
loop_
_entity.id
_entity.type
_entity.pdbx_description
1 polymer ?
#
loop_
_entity_poly.entity_id
_entity_poly.type
_entity_poly.pdbx_seq_one_letter_code
_entity_poly.pdbx_strand_id
1 'polypeptide(L)'
;MCIRDRAYLVPDWAKYTMILLYMRTVDGHIRMRLGRSPFTGFLRGAITTKGDGPPAKAWAHEATDLARRVAHQLGGYPTSLLTETLLGIPTTAHILGGAPMGDSPETGAIDQQHRLFGYEGLYVIDGAAISANIGVNPSLTITALAERAMSLIPRKGEVAAAS
;
A
#
# COMPACT_ATOMS: atom_id res chain seq x y z
N MET A 1 -4.56 9.44 7.87
CA MET A 1 -5.43 10.45 8.51
C MET A 1 -6.46 9.73 9.36
N CYS A 2 -6.56 10.06 10.63
CA CYS A 2 -7.51 9.38 11.51
C CYS A 2 -8.94 9.81 11.21
N ILE A 3 -9.84 8.85 11.11
CA ILE A 3 -11.31 9.01 11.06
C ILE A 3 -11.80 9.99 12.14
N ARG A 4 -11.08 10.04 13.26
CA ARG A 4 -11.32 10.90 14.41
C ARG A 4 -11.35 12.39 14.07
N ASP A 5 -10.48 12.87 13.18
CA ASP A 5 -10.37 14.31 12.91
C ASP A 5 -11.54 14.84 12.07
N ARG A 6 -12.15 13.98 11.24
CA ARG A 6 -13.33 14.29 10.46
C ARG A 6 -14.63 14.16 11.24
N ALA A 7 -14.68 13.29 12.24
CA ALA A 7 -15.86 13.10 13.07
C ALA A 7 -16.24 14.37 13.87
N TYR A 8 -15.28 15.25 14.13
CA TYR A 8 -15.54 16.53 14.80
C TYR A 8 -16.00 17.65 13.85
N LEU A 9 -15.70 17.54 12.55
CA LEU A 9 -16.04 18.57 11.57
C LEU A 9 -17.39 18.31 10.89
N VAL A 10 -17.82 17.07 10.82
CA VAL A 10 -19.09 16.66 10.20
C VAL A 10 -19.83 15.78 11.18
N PRO A 11 -20.91 16.29 11.82
CA PRO A 11 -21.76 15.47 12.67
C PRO A 11 -22.28 14.26 11.90
N ASP A 12 -22.35 13.11 12.56
CA ASP A 12 -22.80 11.84 11.95
C ASP A 12 -22.06 11.47 10.65
N TRP A 13 -20.75 11.69 10.62
CA TRP A 13 -19.90 11.50 9.44
C TRP A 13 -20.16 10.18 8.72
N ALA A 14 -20.31 9.07 9.45
CA ALA A 14 -20.55 7.76 8.87
C ALA A 14 -21.89 7.68 8.11
N LYS A 15 -22.90 8.47 8.52
CA LYS A 15 -24.20 8.53 7.88
C LYS A 15 -24.20 9.36 6.59
N TYR A 16 -23.40 10.42 6.56
CA TYR A 16 -23.42 11.41 5.48
C TYR A 16 -22.21 11.35 4.56
N THR A 17 -21.33 10.35 4.72
CA THR A 17 -20.12 10.25 3.91
C THR A 17 -20.02 8.89 3.20
N MET A 18 -19.80 8.94 1.90
CA MET A 18 -19.47 7.78 1.09
C MET A 18 -17.99 7.85 0.71
N ILE A 19 -17.28 6.74 0.89
CA ILE A 19 -15.87 6.62 0.47
C ILE A 19 -15.85 6.01 -0.93
N LEU A 20 -15.28 6.74 -1.88
CA LEU A 20 -15.00 6.24 -3.22
C LEU A 20 -13.52 5.84 -3.30
N LEU A 21 -13.27 4.59 -3.67
CA LEU A 21 -11.93 4.08 -3.95
C LEU A 21 -11.75 4.01 -5.47
N TYR A 22 -10.74 4.69 -5.97
CA TYR A 22 -10.38 4.68 -7.38
C TYR A 22 -9.05 3.97 -7.57
N MET A 23 -9.04 2.98 -8.43
CA MET A 23 -7.85 2.19 -8.75
C MET A 23 -7.56 2.25 -10.24
N ARG A 24 -6.29 2.27 -10.60
CA ARG A 24 -5.84 2.33 -11.99
C ARG A 24 -4.50 1.61 -12.16
N THR A 25 -4.20 1.20 -13.37
CA THR A 25 -2.95 0.52 -13.75
C THR A 25 -1.82 1.48 -14.11
N VAL A 26 -1.83 2.70 -13.58
CA VAL A 26 -0.75 3.65 -13.83
C VAL A 26 0.38 3.40 -12.85
N ASP A 27 1.56 3.16 -13.38
CA ASP A 27 2.76 2.98 -12.58
C ASP A 27 3.16 4.29 -11.90
N GLY A 28 3.52 4.17 -10.65
CA GLY A 28 4.10 5.23 -9.85
C GLY A 28 4.66 4.61 -8.60
N HIS A 29 5.94 4.84 -8.33
CA HIS A 29 6.57 4.26 -7.16
C HIS A 29 7.40 5.28 -6.40
N ILE A 30 7.53 5.01 -5.11
CA ILE A 30 8.40 5.74 -4.19
C ILE A 30 9.42 4.76 -3.62
N ARG A 31 10.60 5.25 -3.30
CA ARG A 31 11.58 4.49 -2.55
C ARG A 31 11.50 4.86 -1.07
N MET A 32 11.68 3.86 -0.24
CA MET A 32 11.84 4.05 1.21
C MET A 32 13.28 3.72 1.60
N ARG A 33 13.85 4.55 2.46
CA ARG A 33 15.18 4.31 3.04
C ARG A 33 15.23 4.77 4.48
N LEU A 34 16.16 4.24 5.24
CA LEU A 34 16.48 4.78 6.55
C LEU A 34 17.26 6.08 6.41
N GLY A 35 16.80 7.12 7.06
CA GLY A 35 17.44 8.44 7.02
C GLY A 35 16.98 9.33 8.16
N ARG A 36 17.42 10.59 8.14
CA ARG A 36 17.00 11.62 9.09
C ARG A 36 16.28 12.73 8.33
N SER A 37 15.21 13.23 8.88
CA SER A 37 14.48 14.36 8.31
C SER A 37 13.88 15.22 9.43
N PRO A 38 13.48 16.47 9.16
CA PRO A 38 12.75 17.28 10.13
C PRO A 38 11.46 16.59 10.63
N PHE A 39 10.79 15.85 9.74
CA PHE A 39 9.57 15.09 10.09
C PHE A 39 9.81 13.91 11.03
N THR A 40 11.03 13.39 11.10
CA THR A 40 11.42 12.35 12.06
C THR A 40 12.07 12.94 13.32
N GLY A 41 11.98 14.26 13.53
CA GLY A 41 12.68 14.96 14.62
C GLY A 41 14.20 14.78 14.56
N PHE A 42 14.77 14.64 13.35
CA PHE A 42 16.19 14.31 13.09
C PHE A 42 16.65 12.94 13.64
N LEU A 43 15.73 12.14 14.17
CA LEU A 43 16.02 10.76 14.53
C LEU A 43 16.10 9.90 13.26
N ARG A 44 16.79 8.77 13.35
CA ARG A 44 16.86 7.80 12.24
C ARG A 44 15.52 7.10 12.11
N GLY A 45 14.88 7.29 10.97
CA GLY A 45 13.56 6.73 10.66
C GLY A 45 13.38 6.44 9.18
N ALA A 46 12.27 5.85 8.80
CA ALA A 46 11.92 5.64 7.41
C ALA A 46 11.60 6.98 6.73
N ILE A 47 12.30 7.29 5.66
CA ILE A 47 12.05 8.45 4.81
C ILE A 47 11.75 7.99 3.39
N THR A 48 10.85 8.69 2.73
CA THR A 48 10.51 8.45 1.33
C THR A 48 11.38 9.29 0.41
N THR A 49 11.80 8.71 -0.71
CA THR A 49 12.54 9.39 -1.77
C THR A 49 11.89 9.08 -3.11
N LYS A 50 12.16 9.94 -4.10
CA LYS A 50 11.69 9.70 -5.46
C LYS A 50 12.27 8.38 -5.98
N GLY A 51 11.42 7.54 -6.59
CA GLY A 51 11.83 6.33 -7.31
C GLY A 51 12.43 6.66 -8.69
N ASP A 52 12.92 5.65 -9.38
CA ASP A 52 13.54 5.79 -10.72
C ASP A 52 12.52 5.86 -11.86
N GLY A 53 11.24 5.74 -11.58
CA GLY A 53 10.15 5.78 -12.55
C GLY A 53 9.30 7.05 -12.48
N PRO A 54 8.15 7.04 -13.14
CA PRO A 54 7.18 8.12 -13.06
C PRO A 54 6.80 8.39 -11.60
N PRO A 55 6.73 9.66 -11.18
CA PRO A 55 6.33 9.97 -9.81
C PRO A 55 4.88 9.56 -9.57
N ALA A 56 4.60 9.04 -8.37
CA ALA A 56 3.23 8.83 -7.94
C ALA A 56 2.47 10.17 -7.96
N LYS A 57 1.37 10.23 -8.71
CA LYS A 57 0.55 11.44 -8.83
C LYS A 57 -0.62 11.37 -7.85
N ALA A 58 -0.77 12.40 -7.02
CA ALA A 58 -1.90 12.54 -6.11
C ALA A 58 -3.22 12.80 -6.85
N TRP A 59 -3.13 13.37 -8.06
CA TRP A 59 -4.30 13.81 -8.81
C TRP A 59 -4.63 12.88 -9.96
N ALA A 60 -5.87 12.40 -9.99
CA ALA A 60 -6.45 11.64 -11.10
C ALA A 60 -7.70 12.37 -11.60
N HIS A 61 -7.63 12.93 -12.81
CA HIS A 61 -8.74 13.69 -13.40
C HIS A 61 -10.01 12.84 -13.53
N GLU A 62 -9.85 11.58 -13.96
CA GLU A 62 -10.93 10.63 -14.14
C GLU A 62 -11.66 10.33 -12.82
N ALA A 63 -10.90 10.14 -11.74
CA ALA A 63 -11.46 9.91 -10.42
C ALA A 63 -12.24 11.12 -9.92
N THR A 64 -11.71 12.32 -10.16
CA THR A 64 -12.36 13.57 -9.76
C THR A 64 -13.65 13.80 -10.52
N ASP A 65 -13.66 13.53 -11.84
CA ASP A 65 -14.86 13.66 -12.65
C ASP A 65 -15.94 12.65 -12.22
N LEU A 66 -15.55 11.40 -12.01
CA LEU A 66 -16.45 10.37 -11.49
C LEU A 66 -17.02 10.76 -10.13
N ALA A 67 -16.18 11.24 -9.21
CA ALA A 67 -16.63 11.68 -7.89
C ALA A 67 -17.63 12.85 -7.97
N ARG A 68 -17.44 13.79 -8.89
CA ARG A 68 -18.38 14.88 -9.13
C ARG A 68 -19.72 14.38 -9.64
N ARG A 69 -19.73 13.45 -10.60
CA ARG A 69 -20.97 12.86 -11.12
C ARG A 69 -21.75 12.10 -10.04
N VAL A 70 -21.05 11.29 -9.24
CA VAL A 70 -21.67 10.57 -8.12
C VAL A 70 -22.22 11.56 -7.08
N ALA A 71 -21.45 12.57 -6.70
CA ALA A 71 -21.89 13.58 -5.75
C ALA A 71 -23.14 14.33 -6.25
N HIS A 72 -23.18 14.69 -7.53
CA HIS A 72 -24.35 15.33 -8.13
C HIS A 72 -25.61 14.44 -8.05
N GLN A 73 -25.48 13.14 -8.33
CA GLN A 73 -26.60 12.19 -8.25
C GLN A 73 -27.12 12.00 -6.82
N LEU A 74 -26.24 12.11 -5.84
CA LEU A 74 -26.57 11.94 -4.42
C LEU A 74 -26.92 13.25 -3.70
N GLY A 75 -26.95 14.38 -4.42
CA GLY A 75 -27.19 15.69 -3.81
C GLY A 75 -26.10 16.13 -2.84
N GLY A 76 -24.88 15.63 -3.02
CA GLY A 76 -23.72 15.88 -2.19
C GLY A 76 -22.62 16.68 -2.90
N TYR A 77 -21.45 16.75 -2.27
CA TYR A 77 -20.26 17.37 -2.85
C TYR A 77 -19.04 16.47 -2.67
N PRO A 78 -18.13 16.41 -3.67
CA PRO A 78 -16.93 15.60 -3.58
C PRO A 78 -15.90 16.26 -2.67
N THR A 79 -15.27 15.46 -1.82
CA THR A 79 -14.14 15.90 -0.99
C THR A 79 -12.97 14.96 -1.19
N SER A 80 -11.74 15.47 -1.10
CA SER A 80 -10.54 14.65 -1.01
C SER A 80 -9.85 14.84 0.34
N LEU A 81 -8.80 14.06 0.58
CA LEU A 81 -7.97 14.24 1.76
C LEU A 81 -7.31 15.62 1.74
N LEU A 82 -7.26 16.29 2.88
CA LEU A 82 -6.67 17.62 3.01
C LEU A 82 -5.20 17.62 2.53
N THR A 83 -4.47 16.55 2.83
CA THR A 83 -3.08 16.35 2.39
C THR A 83 -2.94 16.22 0.86
N GLU A 84 -3.90 15.58 0.20
CA GLU A 84 -3.93 15.49 -1.27
C GLU A 84 -4.26 16.84 -1.89
N THR A 85 -5.26 17.55 -1.33
CA THR A 85 -5.72 18.84 -1.86
C THR A 85 -4.71 19.96 -1.65
N LEU A 86 -4.13 20.08 -0.46
CA LEU A 86 -3.25 21.20 -0.10
C LEU A 86 -1.78 20.93 -0.40
N LEU A 87 -1.32 19.70 -0.26
CA LEU A 87 0.10 19.35 -0.35
C LEU A 87 0.43 18.49 -1.58
N GLY A 88 -0.57 18.05 -2.35
CA GLY A 88 -0.37 17.18 -3.50
C GLY A 88 0.28 15.83 -3.13
N ILE A 89 0.13 15.38 -1.88
CA ILE A 89 0.71 14.13 -1.40
C ILE A 89 -0.25 12.99 -1.72
N PRO A 90 0.14 12.03 -2.57
CA PRO A 90 -0.70 10.88 -2.89
C PRO A 90 -0.90 10.01 -1.65
N THR A 91 -2.13 9.58 -1.43
CA THR A 91 -2.49 8.68 -0.34
C THR A 91 -3.00 7.37 -0.91
N THR A 92 -2.52 6.26 -0.36
CA THR A 92 -3.00 4.92 -0.72
C THR A 92 -3.36 4.12 0.52
N ALA A 93 -4.38 3.29 0.40
CA ALA A 93 -4.73 2.28 1.40
C ALA A 93 -4.03 0.93 1.15
N HIS A 94 -3.49 0.74 -0.05
CA HIS A 94 -2.88 -0.51 -0.49
C HIS A 94 -1.42 -0.25 -0.89
N ILE A 95 -0.52 -0.44 0.08
CA ILE A 95 0.92 -0.32 -0.14
C ILE A 95 1.40 -1.67 -0.67
N LEU A 96 1.91 -1.67 -1.90
CA LEU A 96 2.47 -2.85 -2.55
C LEU A 96 3.96 -2.67 -2.79
N GLY A 97 4.70 -3.78 -2.85
CA GLY A 97 6.13 -3.79 -3.10
C GLY A 97 6.99 -3.43 -1.88
N GLY A 98 8.28 -3.59 -2.04
CA GLY A 98 9.28 -3.39 -0.98
C GLY A 98 10.02 -4.66 -0.59
N ALA A 99 9.42 -5.84 -0.79
CA ALA A 99 10.07 -7.13 -0.60
C ALA A 99 9.80 -8.05 -1.81
N PRO A 100 10.33 -7.72 -3.01
CA PRO A 100 10.10 -8.51 -4.21
C PRO A 100 10.69 -9.91 -4.06
N MET A 101 10.01 -10.90 -4.69
CA MET A 101 10.53 -12.24 -4.82
C MET A 101 11.68 -12.28 -5.82
N GLY A 102 12.68 -13.10 -5.53
CA GLY A 102 13.83 -13.35 -6.41
C GLY A 102 14.42 -14.74 -6.19
N ASP A 103 15.31 -15.12 -7.08
CA ASP A 103 16.04 -16.40 -6.97
C ASP A 103 17.27 -16.27 -6.08
N SER A 104 17.67 -15.05 -5.75
CA SER A 104 18.84 -14.77 -4.90
C SER A 104 18.69 -13.42 -4.19
N PRO A 105 19.50 -13.12 -3.16
CA PRO A 105 19.49 -11.82 -2.45
C PRO A 105 19.78 -10.61 -3.36
N GLU A 106 20.42 -10.83 -4.50
CA GLU A 106 20.73 -9.78 -5.48
C GLU A 106 19.51 -9.42 -6.33
N THR A 107 18.57 -10.37 -6.50
CA THR A 107 17.39 -10.21 -7.37
C THR A 107 16.10 -9.97 -6.61
N GLY A 108 16.06 -10.31 -5.31
CA GLY A 108 14.89 -10.14 -4.47
C GLY A 108 15.20 -10.03 -2.98
N ALA A 109 14.19 -9.69 -2.20
CA ALA A 109 14.28 -9.68 -0.76
C ALA A 109 13.85 -11.03 -0.15
N ILE A 110 12.93 -11.73 -0.82
CA ILE A 110 12.38 -13.02 -0.41
C ILE A 110 12.48 -14.04 -1.54
N ASP A 111 12.53 -15.30 -1.18
CA ASP A 111 12.45 -16.41 -2.12
C ASP A 111 11.00 -16.74 -2.53
N GLN A 112 10.85 -17.76 -3.38
CA GLN A 112 9.53 -18.21 -3.85
C GLN A 112 8.67 -18.86 -2.74
N GLN A 113 9.24 -19.19 -1.60
CA GLN A 113 8.56 -19.67 -0.39
C GLN A 113 8.27 -18.55 0.60
N HIS A 114 8.43 -17.26 0.20
CA HIS A 114 8.23 -16.08 1.02
C HIS A 114 9.24 -15.92 2.18
N ARG A 115 10.35 -16.67 2.20
CA ARG A 115 11.38 -16.57 3.23
C ARG A 115 12.29 -15.38 2.94
N LEU A 116 12.58 -14.59 3.94
CA LEU A 116 13.52 -13.46 3.81
C LEU A 116 14.95 -13.98 3.70
N PHE A 117 15.67 -13.58 2.66
CA PHE A 117 17.06 -13.97 2.47
C PHE A 117 17.94 -13.55 3.67
N GLY A 118 18.77 -14.46 4.15
CA GLY A 118 19.69 -14.22 5.26
C GLY A 118 19.06 -14.31 6.66
N TYR A 119 17.78 -14.64 6.78
CA TYR A 119 17.09 -14.76 8.06
C TYR A 119 16.29 -16.06 8.13
N GLU A 120 16.64 -16.93 9.07
CA GLU A 120 15.87 -18.15 9.35
C GLU A 120 14.52 -17.81 10.03
N GLY A 121 13.45 -18.49 9.58
CA GLY A 121 12.13 -18.38 10.21
C GLY A 121 11.41 -17.04 10.00
N LEU A 122 11.95 -16.15 9.16
CA LEU A 122 11.32 -14.86 8.86
C LEU A 122 10.72 -14.88 7.46
N TYR A 123 9.43 -14.53 7.38
CA TYR A 123 8.64 -14.55 6.15
C TYR A 123 8.01 -13.19 5.89
N VAL A 124 7.82 -12.84 4.62
CA VAL A 124 7.05 -11.65 4.20
C VAL A 124 5.86 -12.13 3.37
N ILE A 125 4.67 -12.06 3.95
CA ILE A 125 3.43 -12.64 3.38
C ILE A 125 2.29 -11.62 3.28
N ASP A 126 2.64 -10.37 3.09
CA ASP A 126 1.70 -9.26 2.92
C ASP A 126 1.85 -8.59 1.53
N GLY A 127 1.26 -7.41 1.37
CA GLY A 127 1.34 -6.64 0.13
C GLY A 127 2.77 -6.27 -0.29
N ALA A 128 3.75 -6.32 0.61
CA ALA A 128 5.14 -6.04 0.29
C ALA A 128 5.75 -7.06 -0.70
N ALA A 129 5.23 -8.30 -0.72
CA ALA A 129 5.65 -9.33 -1.66
C ALA A 129 5.12 -9.12 -3.09
N ILE A 130 4.16 -8.22 -3.30
CA ILE A 130 3.58 -7.92 -4.62
C ILE A 130 4.38 -6.82 -5.28
N SER A 131 5.12 -7.15 -6.33
CA SER A 131 6.11 -6.25 -6.96
C SER A 131 5.51 -5.31 -8.01
N ALA A 132 4.22 -5.41 -8.33
CA ALA A 132 3.59 -4.61 -9.38
C ALA A 132 2.22 -4.09 -8.96
N ASN A 133 1.81 -2.98 -9.59
CA ASN A 133 0.45 -2.47 -9.47
C ASN A 133 -0.50 -3.37 -10.27
N ILE A 134 -1.37 -4.09 -9.60
CA ILE A 134 -2.33 -5.02 -10.24
C ILE A 134 -3.59 -4.33 -10.77
N GLY A 135 -3.74 -3.02 -10.56
CA GLY A 135 -4.83 -2.20 -11.11
C GLY A 135 -6.20 -2.41 -10.48
N VAL A 136 -6.31 -3.35 -9.55
CA VAL A 136 -7.54 -3.69 -8.81
C VAL A 136 -7.23 -3.78 -7.32
N ASN A 137 -8.28 -3.99 -6.50
CA ASN A 137 -8.10 -4.18 -5.07
C ASN A 137 -7.18 -5.41 -4.81
N PRO A 138 -6.03 -5.25 -4.15
CA PRO A 138 -5.05 -6.31 -3.98
C PRO A 138 -5.40 -7.33 -2.88
N SER A 139 -6.47 -7.14 -2.13
CA SER A 139 -6.80 -7.97 -0.96
C SER A 139 -6.88 -9.46 -1.31
N LEU A 140 -7.53 -9.81 -2.43
CA LEU A 140 -7.63 -11.20 -2.86
C LEU A 140 -6.26 -11.79 -3.22
N THR A 141 -5.44 -11.04 -3.93
CA THR A 141 -4.08 -11.46 -4.30
C THR A 141 -3.20 -11.63 -3.06
N ILE A 142 -3.28 -10.68 -2.11
CA ILE A 142 -2.54 -10.77 -0.84
C ILE A 142 -2.96 -12.02 -0.08
N THR A 143 -4.28 -12.27 0.03
CA THR A 143 -4.80 -13.45 0.73
C THR A 143 -4.34 -14.75 0.05
N ALA A 144 -4.42 -14.83 -1.28
CA ALA A 144 -3.99 -16.01 -2.02
C ALA A 144 -2.48 -16.29 -1.83
N LEU A 145 -1.64 -15.26 -1.82
CA LEU A 145 -0.21 -15.42 -1.53
C LEU A 145 0.04 -15.82 -0.08
N ALA A 146 -0.73 -15.29 0.86
CA ALA A 146 -0.64 -15.67 2.27
C ALA A 146 -1.03 -17.13 2.49
N GLU A 147 -2.13 -17.61 1.91
CA GLU A 147 -2.56 -19.01 1.94
C GLU A 147 -1.50 -19.92 1.35
N ARG A 148 -0.94 -19.53 0.18
CA ARG A 148 0.17 -20.26 -0.44
C ARG A 148 1.39 -20.33 0.49
N ALA A 149 1.82 -19.23 1.07
CA ALA A 149 2.95 -19.19 1.99
C ALA A 149 2.71 -20.11 3.21
N MET A 150 1.52 -20.02 3.81
CA MET A 150 1.15 -20.86 4.95
C MET A 150 1.10 -22.35 4.61
N SER A 151 0.75 -22.72 3.39
CA SER A 151 0.77 -24.12 2.96
C SER A 151 2.19 -24.69 2.84
N LEU A 152 3.20 -23.85 2.71
CA LEU A 152 4.61 -24.24 2.61
C LEU A 152 5.34 -24.26 3.96
N ILE A 153 4.75 -23.65 4.99
CA ILE A 153 5.33 -23.63 6.34
C ILE A 153 4.95 -24.94 7.06
N PRO A 154 5.93 -25.72 7.54
CA PRO A 154 5.65 -26.98 8.22
C PRO A 154 4.89 -26.74 9.52
N ARG A 155 4.01 -27.67 9.86
CA ARG A 155 3.30 -27.62 11.15
C ARG A 155 4.26 -27.84 12.31
N LYS A 156 3.87 -27.35 13.48
CA LYS A 156 4.67 -27.55 14.71
C LYS A 156 4.92 -29.04 14.93
N GLY A 157 6.19 -29.45 14.93
CA GLY A 157 6.63 -30.83 15.09
C GLY A 157 6.87 -31.60 13.77
N GLU A 158 6.56 -31.02 12.62
CA GLU A 158 6.96 -31.53 11.32
C GLU A 158 8.34 -30.96 10.93
N VAL A 159 9.23 -31.81 10.45
CA VAL A 159 10.52 -31.36 9.90
C VAL A 159 10.25 -30.84 8.50
N ALA A 160 10.76 -29.63 8.17
CA ALA A 160 10.69 -29.12 6.81
C ALA A 160 11.34 -30.13 5.86
N ALA A 161 10.62 -30.57 4.83
CA ALA A 161 11.22 -31.38 3.79
C ALA A 161 12.38 -30.59 3.18
N ALA A 162 13.57 -31.13 3.24
CA ALA A 162 14.74 -30.54 2.62
C ALA A 162 14.50 -30.46 1.10
N SER A 163 14.38 -29.27 0.57
CA SER A 163 14.30 -28.96 -0.86
C SER A 163 15.65 -28.52 -1.40
#